data_1234a90fdb95cc2051f2c2e63ee3d1b9
#
_entry.id   1234a90fdb95cc2051f2c2e63ee3d1b9
#
_cell.length_a   1.000
_cell.length_b   1.000
_cell.length_c   1.000
_cell.angle_alpha   90.00
_cell.angle_beta   90.00
_cell.angle_gamma   90.00
#
_symmetry.space_group_name_H-M   'P 1'
#
loop_
_entity.id
_entity.type
_entity.pdbx_description
1 polymer ?
#
loop_
_entity_poly.entity_id
_entity_poly.type
_entity_poly.pdbx_seq_one_letter_code
_entity_poly.pdbx_strand_id
1 'polypeptide(L)'
;MTRRYETVEVNRDGAAVKIALNRPERMNAWSEGLSKDLLTVLREVAADETARAVMLTGNGRAFCSGADLKDGADDAVAGQLDTYTTLTQWYHPIVTTIRQMPKPVLTAVNGPAAGAGLSLALAGDLVVAAESAYFMLAFVGIGLVPDGGASLFVPSRVGFARAAEMAMLGERVSAAKAVDWGLINSAWPDAEFAAKAEALLTRLAAGPTRSYAGSKQELNHWMYDRMAAHLELEATIQGELATSADFIEGVSAFLQKRPPEFGGK
;
A
#
# COMPACT_ATOMS: atom_id res chain seq x y z
N MET A 1 9.00 16.35 -17.05
CA MET A 1 7.74 17.15 -16.98
C MET A 1 7.01 16.74 -15.70
N THR A 2 6.60 17.72 -14.88
CA THR A 2 5.86 17.48 -13.63
C THR A 2 4.40 17.83 -13.84
N ARG A 3 3.48 16.92 -13.48
CA ARG A 3 2.04 17.16 -13.42
C ARG A 3 1.57 16.95 -11.98
N ARG A 4 0.75 17.85 -11.46
CA ARG A 4 0.21 17.80 -10.10
C ARG A 4 -1.28 17.58 -10.14
N TYR A 5 -1.73 16.62 -9.36
CA TYR A 5 -3.09 16.45 -8.92
C TYR A 5 -3.21 17.03 -7.50
N GLU A 6 -4.36 17.02 -6.90
CA GLU A 6 -4.52 17.57 -5.55
C GLU A 6 -3.69 16.78 -4.53
N THR A 7 -3.72 15.44 -4.61
CA THR A 7 -3.12 14.53 -3.62
C THR A 7 -1.99 13.67 -4.18
N VAL A 8 -1.63 13.83 -5.45
CA VAL A 8 -0.59 13.04 -6.13
C VAL A 8 0.27 13.97 -7.00
N GLU A 9 1.57 13.75 -6.98
CA GLU A 9 2.51 14.40 -7.87
C GLU A 9 3.11 13.38 -8.84
N VAL A 10 3.12 13.70 -10.13
CA VAL A 10 3.70 12.85 -11.18
C VAL A 10 4.87 13.56 -11.82
N ASN A 11 6.04 12.95 -11.71
CA ASN A 11 7.26 13.41 -12.37
C ASN A 11 7.67 12.41 -13.45
N ARG A 12 8.04 12.92 -14.62
CA ARG A 12 8.47 12.10 -15.73
C ARG A 12 9.85 12.51 -16.22
N ASP A 13 10.72 11.52 -16.36
CA ASP A 13 12.02 11.63 -17.01
C ASP A 13 12.12 10.56 -18.10
N GLY A 14 11.95 10.99 -19.36
CA GLY A 14 11.89 10.06 -20.50
C GLY A 14 10.80 8.99 -20.34
N ALA A 15 11.22 7.74 -20.28
CA ALA A 15 10.34 6.58 -20.11
C ALA A 15 10.11 6.18 -18.63
N ALA A 16 10.79 6.83 -17.70
CA ALA A 16 10.63 6.64 -16.26
C ALA A 16 9.52 7.55 -15.71
N VAL A 17 8.59 7.00 -14.94
CA VAL A 17 7.50 7.76 -14.31
C VAL A 17 7.58 7.56 -12.81
N LYS A 18 7.65 8.68 -12.06
CA LYS A 18 7.60 8.72 -10.61
C LYS A 18 6.24 9.28 -10.18
N ILE A 19 5.53 8.53 -9.37
CA ILE A 19 4.25 8.89 -8.76
C ILE A 19 4.49 9.04 -7.27
N ALA A 20 4.27 10.22 -6.72
CA ALA A 20 4.44 10.49 -5.30
C ALA A 20 3.09 10.83 -4.65
N LEU A 21 2.73 10.11 -3.59
CA LEU A 21 1.61 10.47 -2.72
C LEU A 21 1.95 11.83 -2.09
N ASN A 22 1.03 12.79 -2.12
CA ASN A 22 1.33 14.18 -1.78
C ASN A 22 0.31 14.78 -0.79
N ARG A 23 0.22 14.13 0.38
CA ARG A 23 -0.48 14.63 1.59
C ARG A 23 0.47 14.56 2.78
N PRO A 24 1.68 15.20 2.72
CA PRO A 24 2.74 15.02 3.71
C PRO A 24 2.33 15.45 5.13
N GLU A 25 1.44 16.44 5.28
CA GLU A 25 0.86 16.92 6.54
C GLU A 25 -0.04 15.88 7.24
N ARG A 26 -0.57 14.93 6.46
CA ARG A 26 -1.37 13.79 6.92
C ARG A 26 -0.58 12.46 6.84
N MET A 27 0.75 12.50 6.68
CA MET A 27 1.57 11.30 6.49
C MET A 27 1.08 10.43 5.31
N ASN A 28 0.58 11.05 4.27
CA ASN A 28 -0.01 10.41 3.09
C ASN A 28 -1.12 9.41 3.44
N ALA A 29 -1.91 9.69 4.48
CA ALA A 29 -3.07 8.88 4.84
C ALA A 29 -4.03 8.74 3.64
N TRP A 30 -4.53 7.53 3.44
CA TRP A 30 -5.29 7.14 2.27
C TRP A 30 -6.74 7.59 2.41
N SER A 31 -7.08 8.70 1.76
CA SER A 31 -8.42 9.29 1.66
C SER A 31 -9.08 8.95 0.34
N GLU A 32 -10.37 9.26 0.23
CA GLU A 32 -11.10 9.13 -1.04
C GLU A 32 -10.47 9.99 -2.15
N GLY A 33 -10.07 11.22 -1.84
CA GLY A 33 -9.38 12.10 -2.79
C GLY A 33 -8.09 11.49 -3.32
N LEU A 34 -7.26 10.92 -2.40
CA LEU A 34 -6.04 10.20 -2.80
C LEU A 34 -6.35 9.00 -3.68
N SER A 35 -7.41 8.26 -3.37
CA SER A 35 -7.84 7.11 -4.18
C SER A 35 -8.19 7.52 -5.61
N LYS A 36 -8.99 8.57 -5.76
CA LYS A 36 -9.41 9.10 -7.08
C LYS A 36 -8.23 9.55 -7.92
N ASP A 37 -7.35 10.34 -7.35
CA ASP A 37 -6.17 10.86 -8.05
C ASP A 37 -5.21 9.72 -8.41
N LEU A 38 -4.89 8.85 -7.44
CA LEU A 38 -3.95 7.75 -7.66
C LEU A 38 -4.46 6.76 -8.72
N LEU A 39 -5.74 6.35 -8.64
CA LEU A 39 -6.33 5.44 -9.62
C LEU A 39 -6.34 6.05 -11.03
N THR A 40 -6.65 7.35 -11.14
CA THR A 40 -6.61 8.09 -12.41
C THR A 40 -5.21 8.05 -13.00
N VAL A 41 -4.19 8.42 -12.21
CA VAL A 41 -2.79 8.43 -12.63
C VAL A 41 -2.31 7.04 -13.02
N LEU A 42 -2.62 6.02 -12.22
CA LEU A 42 -2.20 4.64 -12.51
C LEU A 42 -2.80 4.13 -13.82
N ARG A 43 -4.06 4.43 -14.11
CA ARG A 43 -4.71 4.06 -15.38
C ARG A 43 -4.10 4.81 -16.57
N GLU A 44 -3.87 6.12 -16.44
CA GLU A 44 -3.19 6.91 -17.48
C GLU A 44 -1.79 6.34 -17.79
N VAL A 45 -1.01 6.06 -16.76
CA VAL A 45 0.35 5.53 -16.92
C VAL A 45 0.35 4.08 -17.42
N ALA A 46 -0.64 3.27 -17.02
CA ALA A 46 -0.79 1.91 -17.56
C ALA A 46 -1.04 1.90 -19.06
N ALA A 47 -1.86 2.83 -19.58
CA ALA A 47 -2.19 2.97 -20.98
C ALA A 47 -1.10 3.70 -21.81
N ASP A 48 -0.18 4.42 -21.17
CA ASP A 48 0.88 5.16 -21.86
C ASP A 48 2.00 4.22 -22.33
N GLU A 49 2.06 3.91 -23.62
CA GLU A 49 3.08 3.04 -24.23
C GLU A 49 4.49 3.62 -24.14
N THR A 50 4.65 4.93 -23.93
CA THR A 50 5.95 5.59 -23.81
C THR A 50 6.51 5.52 -22.38
N ALA A 51 5.68 5.21 -21.37
CA ALA A 51 6.10 4.90 -20.02
C ALA A 51 6.58 3.43 -19.95
N ARG A 52 7.80 3.20 -19.48
CA ARG A 52 8.42 1.87 -19.48
C ARG A 52 8.67 1.30 -18.08
N ALA A 53 8.72 2.17 -17.06
CA ALA A 53 8.79 1.78 -15.66
C ALA A 53 8.13 2.84 -14.79
N VAL A 54 7.57 2.42 -13.67
CA VAL A 54 6.87 3.28 -12.70
C VAL A 54 7.51 3.14 -11.33
N MET A 55 7.68 4.26 -10.62
CA MET A 55 8.01 4.27 -9.20
C MET A 55 6.89 4.93 -8.42
N LEU A 56 6.42 4.26 -7.37
CA LEU A 56 5.48 4.79 -6.39
C LEU A 56 6.24 5.12 -5.10
N THR A 57 6.06 6.32 -4.57
CA THR A 57 6.70 6.78 -3.32
C THR A 57 5.79 7.77 -2.58
N GLY A 58 6.23 8.29 -1.43
CA GLY A 58 5.53 9.34 -0.69
C GLY A 58 6.35 10.63 -0.60
N ASN A 59 5.72 11.79 -0.65
CA ASN A 59 6.32 13.05 -0.28
C ASN A 59 6.34 13.21 1.25
N GLY A 60 7.37 13.85 1.79
CA GLY A 60 7.53 14.07 3.22
C GLY A 60 8.09 12.85 3.96
N ARG A 61 7.70 12.68 5.23
CA ARG A 61 8.30 11.73 6.18
C ARG A 61 7.71 10.33 6.18
N ALA A 62 6.67 10.06 5.40
CA ALA A 62 6.00 8.76 5.34
C ALA A 62 5.75 8.34 3.90
N PHE A 63 5.73 7.04 3.67
CA PHE A 63 5.16 6.51 2.45
C PHE A 63 3.63 6.65 2.50
N CYS A 64 2.97 5.93 3.41
CA CYS A 64 1.52 6.01 3.65
C CYS A 64 1.20 5.42 5.04
N SER A 65 0.48 6.18 5.87
CA SER A 65 0.13 5.78 7.24
C SER A 65 -1.13 4.90 7.35
N GLY A 66 -1.73 4.49 6.24
CA GLY A 66 -2.99 3.73 6.19
C GLY A 66 -4.20 4.60 5.92
N ALA A 67 -5.40 4.08 6.13
CA ALA A 67 -6.64 4.79 5.93
C ALA A 67 -6.71 6.09 6.75
N ASP A 68 -7.30 7.15 6.17
CA ASP A 68 -7.50 8.41 6.87
C ASP A 68 -8.72 8.32 7.79
N LEU A 69 -8.50 7.75 8.98
CA LEU A 69 -9.57 7.55 9.99
C LEU A 69 -10.19 8.86 10.49
N LYS A 70 -9.59 10.01 10.17
CA LYS A 70 -10.19 11.30 10.58
C LYS A 70 -11.25 11.77 9.59
N ASP A 71 -11.14 11.41 8.32
CA ASP A 71 -12.11 11.80 7.29
C ASP A 71 -13.45 11.05 7.44
N GLY A 72 -13.48 9.87 8.09
CA GLY A 72 -14.69 9.10 8.36
C GLY A 72 -14.92 8.82 9.85
N ALA A 73 -14.34 9.66 10.75
CA ALA A 73 -14.35 9.41 12.18
C ALA A 73 -15.76 9.29 12.79
N ASP A 74 -16.65 10.18 12.40
CA ASP A 74 -18.03 10.22 12.94
C ASP A 74 -18.81 8.97 12.48
N ASP A 75 -18.69 8.59 11.22
CA ASP A 75 -19.33 7.39 10.66
C ASP A 75 -18.74 6.11 11.27
N ALA A 76 -17.42 6.08 11.47
CA ALA A 76 -16.74 4.94 12.10
C ALA A 76 -17.19 4.73 13.56
N VAL A 77 -17.26 5.81 14.34
CA VAL A 77 -17.74 5.74 15.74
C VAL A 77 -19.24 5.42 15.82
N ALA A 78 -20.00 5.81 14.80
CA ALA A 78 -21.42 5.44 14.68
C ALA A 78 -21.65 4.00 14.17
N GLY A 79 -20.59 3.27 13.78
CA GLY A 79 -20.71 1.94 13.17
C GLY A 79 -21.35 1.98 11.77
N GLN A 80 -21.21 3.11 11.06
CA GLN A 80 -21.83 3.36 9.75
C GLN A 80 -20.81 3.48 8.62
N LEU A 81 -19.52 3.24 8.90
CA LEU A 81 -18.47 3.31 7.90
C LEU A 81 -18.61 2.18 6.88
N ASP A 82 -18.87 2.51 5.63
CA ASP A 82 -18.94 1.55 4.53
C ASP A 82 -17.54 1.18 4.01
N THR A 83 -16.88 0.29 4.74
CA THR A 83 -15.55 -0.22 4.37
C THR A 83 -15.61 -1.13 3.14
N TYR A 84 -16.70 -1.88 2.93
CA TYR A 84 -16.88 -2.73 1.76
C TYR A 84 -16.85 -1.91 0.46
N THR A 85 -17.65 -0.85 0.38
CA THR A 85 -17.67 0.05 -0.78
C THR A 85 -16.32 0.75 -0.96
N THR A 86 -15.69 1.21 0.12
CA THR A 86 -14.36 1.84 0.07
C THR A 86 -13.33 0.90 -0.55
N LEU A 87 -13.29 -0.36 -0.13
CA LEU A 87 -12.36 -1.34 -0.66
C LEU A 87 -12.66 -1.68 -2.14
N THR A 88 -13.90 -1.99 -2.45
CA THR A 88 -14.28 -2.46 -3.80
C THR A 88 -14.22 -1.35 -4.86
N GLN A 89 -14.54 -0.12 -4.50
CA GLN A 89 -14.51 1.00 -5.44
C GLN A 89 -13.14 1.68 -5.58
N TRP A 90 -12.30 1.62 -4.53
CA TRP A 90 -11.05 2.40 -4.52
C TRP A 90 -9.80 1.55 -4.34
N TYR A 91 -9.65 0.82 -3.23
CA TYR A 91 -8.39 0.14 -2.91
C TYR A 91 -8.10 -1.02 -3.84
N HIS A 92 -9.10 -1.89 -4.08
CA HIS A 92 -8.95 -3.04 -4.95
C HIS A 92 -8.66 -2.66 -6.41
N PRO A 93 -9.33 -1.67 -7.02
CA PRO A 93 -8.96 -1.19 -8.36
C PRO A 93 -7.54 -0.66 -8.44
N ILE A 94 -7.04 0.05 -7.39
CA ILE A 94 -5.68 0.57 -7.35
C ILE A 94 -4.66 -0.57 -7.35
N VAL A 95 -4.76 -1.50 -6.38
CA VAL A 95 -3.81 -2.61 -6.27
C VAL A 95 -3.88 -3.54 -7.48
N THR A 96 -5.07 -3.77 -8.02
CA THR A 96 -5.26 -4.55 -9.24
C THR A 96 -4.61 -3.88 -10.45
N THR A 97 -4.79 -2.56 -10.61
CA THR A 97 -4.14 -1.80 -11.69
C THR A 97 -2.62 -1.89 -11.60
N ILE A 98 -2.04 -1.77 -10.39
CA ILE A 98 -0.60 -1.94 -10.17
C ILE A 98 -0.15 -3.35 -10.56
N ARG A 99 -0.87 -4.39 -10.13
CA ARG A 99 -0.52 -5.79 -10.41
C ARG A 99 -0.66 -6.16 -11.90
N GLN A 100 -1.65 -5.60 -12.60
CA GLN A 100 -1.91 -5.87 -14.01
C GLN A 100 -1.16 -4.95 -14.97
N MET A 101 -0.54 -3.88 -14.48
CA MET A 101 0.20 -2.92 -15.32
C MET A 101 1.28 -3.62 -16.14
N PRO A 102 1.31 -3.49 -17.50
CA PRO A 102 2.23 -4.21 -18.38
C PRO A 102 3.63 -3.59 -18.39
N LYS A 103 4.13 -3.20 -17.24
CA LYS A 103 5.47 -2.63 -17.01
C LYS A 103 5.84 -2.79 -15.54
N PRO A 104 7.14 -2.77 -15.18
CA PRO A 104 7.57 -2.91 -13.80
C PRO A 104 7.14 -1.71 -12.97
N VAL A 105 6.65 -2.00 -11.76
CA VAL A 105 6.32 -1.02 -10.72
C VAL A 105 7.26 -1.22 -9.54
N LEU A 106 8.08 -0.21 -9.28
CA LEU A 106 8.95 -0.10 -8.12
C LEU A 106 8.22 0.66 -7.02
N THR A 107 8.07 0.10 -5.82
CA THR A 107 7.66 0.88 -4.66
C THR A 107 8.89 1.29 -3.85
N ALA A 108 9.06 2.60 -3.69
CA ALA A 108 10.16 3.20 -2.92
C ALA A 108 9.58 3.79 -1.61
N VAL A 109 9.74 3.02 -0.53
CA VAL A 109 9.15 3.31 0.78
C VAL A 109 10.07 4.23 1.58
N ASN A 110 9.78 5.53 1.55
CA ASN A 110 10.60 6.59 2.15
C ASN A 110 10.40 6.79 3.66
N GLY A 111 9.51 6.03 4.29
CA GLY A 111 9.18 6.11 5.71
C GLY A 111 8.08 5.14 6.09
N PRO A 112 7.30 5.38 7.14
CA PRO A 112 6.21 4.49 7.57
C PRO A 112 5.29 4.02 6.44
N ALA A 113 5.05 2.70 6.38
CA ALA A 113 4.03 2.04 5.56
C ALA A 113 3.16 1.19 6.49
N ALA A 114 1.97 1.68 6.83
CA ALA A 114 1.11 1.04 7.84
C ALA A 114 -0.32 0.80 7.33
N GLY A 115 -0.98 -0.26 7.81
CA GLY A 115 -2.33 -0.63 7.41
C GLY A 115 -2.45 -0.75 5.88
N ALA A 116 -3.46 -0.14 5.28
CA ALA A 116 -3.64 -0.07 3.83
C ALA A 116 -2.41 0.51 3.09
N GLY A 117 -1.60 1.38 3.75
CA GLY A 117 -0.34 1.87 3.20
C GLY A 117 0.71 0.77 2.99
N LEU A 118 0.74 -0.25 3.85
CA LEU A 118 1.55 -1.44 3.62
C LEU A 118 1.01 -2.25 2.44
N SER A 119 -0.30 -2.41 2.32
CA SER A 119 -0.93 -3.08 1.18
C SER A 119 -0.52 -2.44 -0.14
N LEU A 120 -0.63 -1.10 -0.21
CA LEU A 120 -0.19 -0.32 -1.37
C LEU A 120 1.30 -0.51 -1.66
N ALA A 121 2.15 -0.48 -0.63
CA ALA A 121 3.59 -0.68 -0.80
C ALA A 121 3.91 -2.04 -1.41
N LEU A 122 3.24 -3.10 -0.94
CA LEU A 122 3.49 -4.47 -1.39
C LEU A 122 2.83 -4.82 -2.73
N ALA A 123 1.93 -3.98 -3.24
CA ALA A 123 1.36 -4.14 -4.58
C ALA A 123 2.40 -3.97 -5.69
N GLY A 124 3.53 -3.30 -5.46
CA GLY A 124 4.64 -3.18 -6.41
C GLY A 124 5.35 -4.50 -6.68
N ASP A 125 6.06 -4.55 -7.81
CA ASP A 125 6.85 -5.73 -8.21
C ASP A 125 8.16 -5.83 -7.44
N LEU A 126 8.81 -4.68 -7.24
CA LEU A 126 9.98 -4.52 -6.38
C LEU A 126 9.65 -3.51 -5.30
N VAL A 127 10.06 -3.80 -4.08
CA VAL A 127 9.86 -2.90 -2.93
C VAL A 127 11.21 -2.63 -2.29
N VAL A 128 11.58 -1.36 -2.22
CA VAL A 128 12.80 -0.91 -1.55
C VAL A 128 12.46 0.14 -0.50
N ALA A 129 13.27 0.28 0.53
CA ALA A 129 12.96 1.17 1.64
C ALA A 129 14.16 2.01 2.09
N ALA A 130 13.88 3.16 2.69
CA ALA A 130 14.81 3.86 3.56
C ALA A 130 15.03 3.04 4.85
N GLU A 131 16.23 3.08 5.43
CA GLU A 131 16.52 2.35 6.68
C GLU A 131 15.63 2.78 7.85
N SER A 132 15.21 4.04 7.89
CA SER A 132 14.29 4.57 8.90
C SER A 132 12.83 4.15 8.70
N ALA A 133 12.49 3.52 7.57
CA ALA A 133 11.14 3.04 7.31
C ALA A 133 10.76 1.84 8.21
N TYR A 134 9.46 1.68 8.41
CA TYR A 134 8.91 0.48 9.03
C TYR A 134 7.61 0.05 8.34
N PHE A 135 7.27 -1.21 8.51
CA PHE A 135 6.10 -1.88 7.95
C PHE A 135 5.21 -2.39 9.08
N MET A 136 3.89 -2.23 8.96
CA MET A 136 2.97 -2.60 10.05
C MET A 136 1.59 -2.96 9.50
N LEU A 137 1.06 -4.14 9.87
CA LEU A 137 -0.36 -4.46 9.68
C LEU A 137 -1.15 -3.89 10.87
N ALA A 138 -1.50 -2.60 10.79
CA ALA A 138 -2.09 -1.85 11.90
C ALA A 138 -3.57 -2.18 12.19
N PHE A 139 -4.20 -3.02 11.37
CA PHE A 139 -5.64 -3.28 11.37
C PHE A 139 -6.17 -3.82 12.70
N VAL A 140 -5.48 -4.80 13.29
CA VAL A 140 -5.89 -5.42 14.57
C VAL A 140 -5.99 -4.41 15.71
N GLY A 141 -5.18 -3.34 15.65
CA GLY A 141 -5.21 -2.25 16.64
C GLY A 141 -6.51 -1.43 16.66
N ILE A 142 -7.34 -1.59 15.64
CA ILE A 142 -8.67 -0.99 15.53
C ILE A 142 -9.76 -2.02 15.25
N GLY A 143 -9.54 -3.30 15.59
CA GLY A 143 -10.54 -4.35 15.46
C GLY A 143 -10.84 -4.79 14.02
N LEU A 144 -9.94 -4.54 13.07
CA LEU A 144 -10.09 -4.90 11.65
C LEU A 144 -9.09 -5.98 11.21
N VAL A 145 -9.26 -6.50 9.99
CA VAL A 145 -8.36 -7.47 9.35
C VAL A 145 -7.51 -6.79 8.25
N PRO A 146 -6.37 -7.39 7.86
CA PRO A 146 -5.61 -6.92 6.70
C PRO A 146 -6.47 -6.87 5.43
N ASP A 147 -6.35 -5.76 4.67
CA ASP A 147 -7.09 -5.51 3.44
C ASP A 147 -6.21 -4.97 2.30
N GLY A 148 -6.83 -4.59 1.17
CA GLY A 148 -6.13 -4.05 0.02
C GLY A 148 -5.10 -5.00 -0.58
N GLY A 149 -5.28 -6.30 -0.42
CA GLY A 149 -4.38 -7.35 -0.87
C GLY A 149 -3.30 -7.74 0.13
N ALA A 150 -3.20 -7.09 1.30
CA ALA A 150 -2.17 -7.43 2.28
C ALA A 150 -2.27 -8.88 2.74
N SER A 151 -3.48 -9.44 2.85
CA SER A 151 -3.72 -10.84 3.23
C SER A 151 -3.18 -11.86 2.21
N LEU A 152 -2.88 -11.40 0.97
CA LEU A 152 -2.16 -12.16 -0.07
C LEU A 152 -0.68 -11.80 -0.12
N PHE A 153 -0.36 -10.49 -0.18
CA PHE A 153 0.99 -10.01 -0.44
C PHE A 153 1.96 -10.32 0.71
N VAL A 154 1.50 -10.25 1.96
CA VAL A 154 2.36 -10.54 3.10
C VAL A 154 2.71 -12.03 3.18
N PRO A 155 1.74 -12.98 3.25
CA PRO A 155 2.09 -14.40 3.38
C PRO A 155 2.83 -14.96 2.16
N SER A 156 2.61 -14.42 0.96
CA SER A 156 3.35 -14.83 -0.24
C SER A 156 4.84 -14.47 -0.18
N ARG A 157 5.22 -13.48 0.63
CA ARG A 157 6.61 -13.00 0.77
C ARG A 157 7.31 -13.59 2.00
N VAL A 158 6.63 -13.62 3.15
CA VAL A 158 7.26 -13.98 4.43
C VAL A 158 6.85 -15.36 4.97
N GLY A 159 5.92 -16.03 4.30
CA GLY A 159 5.32 -17.28 4.75
C GLY A 159 4.29 -17.10 5.88
N PHE A 160 3.58 -18.19 6.21
CA PHE A 160 2.42 -18.16 7.10
C PHE A 160 2.75 -17.67 8.52
N ALA A 161 3.81 -18.18 9.14
CA ALA A 161 4.11 -17.88 10.54
C ALA A 161 4.33 -16.37 10.78
N ARG A 162 5.15 -15.73 9.95
CA ARG A 162 5.44 -14.29 10.06
C ARG A 162 4.24 -13.44 9.63
N ALA A 163 3.47 -13.89 8.65
CA ALA A 163 2.24 -13.23 8.25
C ALA A 163 1.20 -13.22 9.37
N ALA A 164 1.02 -14.37 10.07
CA ALA A 164 0.14 -14.48 11.23
C ALA A 164 0.62 -13.59 12.40
N GLU A 165 1.93 -13.58 12.69
CA GLU A 165 2.55 -12.70 13.68
C GLU A 165 2.23 -11.22 13.37
N MET A 166 2.49 -10.77 12.14
CA MET A 166 2.22 -9.40 11.71
C MET A 166 0.72 -9.05 11.79
N ALA A 167 -0.16 -9.95 11.35
CA ALA A 167 -1.59 -9.69 11.31
C ALA A 167 -2.26 -9.69 12.68
N MET A 168 -1.83 -10.58 13.59
CA MET A 168 -2.47 -10.76 14.89
C MET A 168 -1.88 -9.87 15.99
N LEU A 169 -0.58 -9.51 15.90
CA LEU A 169 0.07 -8.67 16.89
C LEU A 169 0.13 -7.20 16.46
N GLY A 170 0.08 -6.90 15.16
CA GLY A 170 0.10 -5.53 14.64
C GLY A 170 1.38 -4.76 14.97
N GLU A 171 2.49 -5.46 15.18
CA GLU A 171 3.76 -4.83 15.55
C GLU A 171 4.52 -4.26 14.36
N ARG A 172 5.41 -3.31 14.65
CA ARG A 172 6.27 -2.71 13.62
C ARG A 172 7.39 -3.66 13.23
N VAL A 173 7.58 -3.83 11.93
CA VAL A 173 8.70 -4.53 11.31
C VAL A 173 9.65 -3.48 10.73
N SER A 174 10.89 -3.38 11.26
CA SER A 174 11.90 -2.45 10.72
C SER A 174 12.28 -2.81 9.28
N ALA A 175 12.83 -1.85 8.53
CA ALA A 175 13.30 -2.08 7.16
C ALA A 175 14.34 -3.22 7.08
N ALA A 176 15.28 -3.29 8.04
CA ALA A 176 16.26 -4.37 8.11
C ALA A 176 15.60 -5.74 8.32
N LYS A 177 14.65 -5.85 9.26
CA LYS A 177 13.89 -7.09 9.52
C LYS A 177 13.03 -7.47 8.31
N ALA A 178 12.47 -6.48 7.60
CA ALA A 178 11.67 -6.69 6.39
C ALA A 178 12.50 -7.28 5.25
N VAL A 179 13.77 -6.86 5.08
CA VAL A 179 14.71 -7.46 4.13
C VAL A 179 15.04 -8.89 4.53
N ASP A 180 15.40 -9.12 5.81
CA ASP A 180 15.75 -10.46 6.34
C ASP A 180 14.59 -11.46 6.15
N TRP A 181 13.36 -11.01 6.32
CA TRP A 181 12.17 -11.84 6.14
C TRP A 181 11.76 -12.06 4.69
N GLY A 182 12.34 -11.32 3.74
CA GLY A 182 11.93 -11.34 2.34
C GLY A 182 10.63 -10.55 2.08
N LEU A 183 10.19 -9.71 3.02
CA LEU A 183 9.03 -8.84 2.83
C LEU A 183 9.29 -7.80 1.73
N ILE A 184 10.53 -7.27 1.69
CA ILE A 184 11.00 -6.28 0.72
C ILE A 184 12.35 -6.70 0.12
N ASN A 185 12.73 -6.08 -1.02
CA ASN A 185 13.93 -6.44 -1.75
C ASN A 185 15.23 -5.86 -1.15
N SER A 186 15.18 -4.60 -0.66
CA SER A 186 16.36 -3.92 -0.11
C SER A 186 15.97 -2.77 0.81
N ALA A 187 16.87 -2.44 1.74
CA ALA A 187 16.82 -1.20 2.50
C ALA A 187 18.16 -0.47 2.33
N TRP A 188 18.11 0.86 2.27
CA TRP A 188 19.30 1.69 2.07
C TRP A 188 19.35 2.84 3.08
N PRO A 189 20.56 3.31 3.45
CA PRO A 189 20.71 4.50 4.29
C PRO A 189 19.87 5.67 3.79
N ASP A 190 19.22 6.39 4.67
CA ASP A 190 18.28 7.47 4.33
C ASP A 190 18.92 8.49 3.38
N ALA A 191 20.20 8.81 3.60
CA ALA A 191 20.94 9.74 2.75
C ALA A 191 21.14 9.27 1.30
N GLU A 192 21.11 7.96 1.05
CA GLU A 192 21.34 7.34 -0.26
C GLU A 192 20.05 6.87 -0.92
N PHE A 193 18.99 6.73 -0.12
CA PHE A 193 17.74 6.08 -0.53
C PHE A 193 17.15 6.68 -1.81
N ALA A 194 16.96 7.99 -1.86
CA ALA A 194 16.34 8.66 -3.00
C ALA A 194 17.13 8.43 -4.30
N ALA A 195 18.45 8.62 -4.23
CA ALA A 195 19.34 8.45 -5.40
C ALA A 195 19.36 6.99 -5.89
N LYS A 196 19.41 6.02 -4.98
CA LYS A 196 19.41 4.58 -5.32
C LYS A 196 18.06 4.15 -5.90
N ALA A 197 16.94 4.65 -5.37
CA ALA A 197 15.61 4.36 -5.90
C ALA A 197 15.43 4.93 -7.32
N GLU A 198 15.89 6.15 -7.57
CA GLU A 198 15.85 6.78 -8.90
C GLU A 198 16.79 6.06 -9.90
N ALA A 199 17.97 5.64 -9.47
CA ALA A 199 18.87 4.84 -10.31
C ALA A 199 18.24 3.48 -10.68
N LEU A 200 17.54 2.83 -9.74
CA LEU A 200 16.83 1.58 -10.02
C LEU A 200 15.65 1.81 -10.97
N LEU A 201 14.86 2.87 -10.80
CA LEU A 201 13.79 3.24 -11.72
C LEU A 201 14.34 3.46 -13.15
N THR A 202 15.43 4.21 -13.29
CA THR A 202 16.10 4.48 -14.58
C THR A 202 16.57 3.19 -15.22
N ARG A 203 17.17 2.28 -14.45
CA ARG A 203 17.59 0.96 -14.92
C ARG A 203 16.40 0.13 -15.44
N LEU A 204 15.28 0.13 -14.72
CA LEU A 204 14.06 -0.56 -15.14
C LEU A 204 13.49 0.05 -16.43
N ALA A 205 13.45 1.38 -16.53
CA ALA A 205 12.97 2.09 -17.72
C ALA A 205 13.85 1.86 -18.96
N ALA A 206 15.14 1.61 -18.78
CA ALA A 206 16.07 1.26 -19.86
C ALA A 206 16.03 -0.22 -20.27
N GLY A 207 15.43 -1.09 -19.44
CA GLY A 207 15.44 -2.54 -19.64
C GLY A 207 14.37 -3.06 -20.61
N PRO A 208 14.24 -4.37 -20.80
CA PRO A 208 13.30 -5.00 -21.73
C PRO A 208 11.86 -5.02 -21.14
N THR A 209 11.12 -3.95 -21.27
CA THR A 209 9.78 -3.76 -20.65
C THR A 209 8.83 -4.92 -20.92
N ARG A 210 8.80 -5.46 -22.17
CA ARG A 210 7.92 -6.59 -22.51
C ARG A 210 8.32 -7.88 -21.78
N SER A 211 9.60 -8.10 -21.56
CA SER A 211 10.10 -9.24 -20.78
C SER A 211 9.72 -9.09 -19.31
N TYR A 212 9.85 -7.87 -18.74
CA TYR A 212 9.39 -7.59 -17.37
C TYR A 212 7.89 -7.80 -17.23
N ALA A 213 7.08 -7.34 -18.19
CA ALA A 213 5.63 -7.55 -18.21
C ALA A 213 5.27 -9.04 -18.25
N GLY A 214 5.96 -9.84 -19.10
CA GLY A 214 5.78 -11.29 -19.16
C GLY A 214 6.11 -11.97 -17.84
N SER A 215 7.28 -11.68 -17.26
CA SER A 215 7.66 -12.23 -15.94
C SER A 215 6.68 -11.87 -14.85
N LYS A 216 6.18 -10.62 -14.83
CA LYS A 216 5.13 -10.19 -13.91
C LYS A 216 3.84 -10.98 -14.09
N GLN A 217 3.44 -11.23 -15.34
CA GLN A 217 2.24 -12.02 -15.66
C GLN A 217 2.39 -13.47 -15.16
N GLU A 218 3.54 -14.11 -15.38
CA GLU A 218 3.83 -15.46 -14.92
C GLU A 218 3.80 -15.54 -13.39
N LEU A 219 4.46 -14.61 -12.69
CA LEU A 219 4.47 -14.53 -11.24
C LEU A 219 3.07 -14.26 -10.67
N ASN A 220 2.29 -13.36 -11.29
CA ASN A 220 0.92 -13.11 -10.89
C ASN A 220 0.03 -14.35 -11.05
N HIS A 221 0.17 -15.07 -12.17
CA HIS A 221 -0.60 -16.29 -12.40
C HIS A 221 -0.30 -17.34 -11.33
N TRP A 222 0.98 -17.51 -10.98
CA TRP A 222 1.36 -18.48 -9.97
C TRP A 222 0.97 -18.09 -8.54
N MET A 223 1.17 -16.82 -8.17
CA MET A 223 0.98 -16.36 -6.79
C MET A 223 -0.41 -15.80 -6.52
N TYR A 224 -1.05 -15.19 -7.53
CA TYR A 224 -2.22 -14.34 -7.36
C TYR A 224 -3.39 -14.67 -8.30
N ASP A 225 -3.45 -15.90 -8.81
CA ASP A 225 -4.53 -16.35 -9.71
C ASP A 225 -5.93 -16.14 -9.09
N ARG A 226 -6.05 -16.29 -7.76
CA ARG A 226 -7.28 -16.07 -7.01
C ARG A 226 -7.42 -14.66 -6.41
N MET A 227 -6.62 -13.69 -6.85
CA MET A 227 -6.59 -12.36 -6.25
C MET A 227 -7.97 -11.71 -6.17
N ALA A 228 -8.77 -11.77 -7.23
CA ALA A 228 -10.10 -11.15 -7.25
C ALA A 228 -11.04 -11.73 -6.17
N ALA A 229 -11.09 -13.07 -6.05
CA ALA A 229 -11.91 -13.72 -5.04
C ALA A 229 -11.41 -13.45 -3.62
N HIS A 230 -10.11 -13.27 -3.46
CA HIS A 230 -9.51 -12.99 -2.16
C HIS A 230 -9.74 -11.55 -1.71
N LEU A 231 -9.63 -10.59 -2.63
CA LEU A 231 -9.98 -9.19 -2.38
C LEU A 231 -11.47 -9.05 -2.00
N GLU A 232 -12.36 -9.82 -2.64
CA GLU A 232 -13.78 -9.86 -2.27
C GLU A 232 -13.99 -10.41 -0.85
N LEU A 233 -13.24 -11.45 -0.46
CA LEU A 233 -13.25 -11.97 0.91
C LEU A 233 -12.78 -10.93 1.92
N GLU A 234 -11.69 -10.19 1.63
CA GLU A 234 -11.23 -9.08 2.46
C GLU A 234 -12.33 -8.03 2.66
N ALA A 235 -12.98 -7.59 1.57
CA ALA A 235 -14.03 -6.58 1.64
C ALA A 235 -15.25 -7.06 2.44
N THR A 236 -15.65 -8.31 2.27
CA THR A 236 -16.76 -8.92 3.00
C THR A 236 -16.48 -8.93 4.50
N ILE A 237 -15.32 -9.45 4.91
CA ILE A 237 -14.93 -9.52 6.33
C ILE A 237 -14.78 -8.10 6.93
N GLN A 238 -14.17 -7.17 6.19
CA GLN A 238 -14.03 -5.78 6.64
C GLN A 238 -15.41 -5.12 6.82
N GLY A 239 -16.35 -5.34 5.90
CA GLY A 239 -17.71 -4.82 6.00
C GLY A 239 -18.44 -5.32 7.26
N GLU A 240 -18.27 -6.59 7.59
CA GLU A 240 -18.82 -7.19 8.82
C GLU A 240 -18.18 -6.58 10.07
N LEU A 241 -16.84 -6.50 10.10
CA LEU A 241 -16.10 -6.02 11.26
C LEU A 241 -16.29 -4.51 11.49
N ALA A 242 -16.51 -3.71 10.45
CA ALA A 242 -16.72 -2.27 10.57
C ALA A 242 -17.97 -1.89 11.36
N THR A 243 -18.88 -2.83 11.60
CA THR A 243 -20.07 -2.65 12.46
C THR A 243 -19.90 -3.22 13.87
N SER A 244 -18.76 -3.83 14.17
CA SER A 244 -18.49 -4.49 15.44
C SER A 244 -18.25 -3.49 16.58
N ALA A 245 -18.54 -3.89 17.82
CA ALA A 245 -18.22 -3.11 19.00
C ALA A 245 -16.71 -2.90 19.15
N ASP A 246 -15.89 -3.88 18.77
CA ASP A 246 -14.43 -3.77 18.83
C ASP A 246 -13.88 -2.76 17.83
N PHE A 247 -14.46 -2.64 16.64
CA PHE A 247 -14.07 -1.59 15.68
C PHE A 247 -14.42 -0.19 16.21
N ILE A 248 -15.64 0.01 16.71
CA ILE A 248 -16.10 1.29 17.30
C ILE A 248 -15.18 1.69 18.45
N GLU A 249 -14.86 0.76 19.35
CA GLU A 249 -13.92 0.96 20.45
C GLU A 249 -12.51 1.28 19.92
N GLY A 250 -12.01 0.50 18.99
CA GLY A 250 -10.68 0.67 18.43
C GLY A 250 -10.48 2.05 17.79
N VAL A 251 -11.44 2.51 16.98
CA VAL A 251 -11.40 3.86 16.39
C VAL A 251 -11.51 4.93 17.46
N SER A 252 -12.44 4.78 18.44
CA SER A 252 -12.60 5.72 19.54
C SER A 252 -11.32 5.85 20.36
N ALA A 253 -10.70 4.73 20.71
CA ALA A 253 -9.43 4.67 21.43
C ALA A 253 -8.30 5.35 20.67
N PHE A 254 -8.20 5.08 19.35
CA PHE A 254 -7.22 5.71 18.47
C PHE A 254 -7.36 7.24 18.45
N LEU A 255 -8.58 7.75 18.28
CA LEU A 255 -8.85 9.20 18.25
C LEU A 255 -8.55 9.86 19.60
N GLN A 256 -8.84 9.17 20.70
CA GLN A 256 -8.59 9.61 22.09
C GLN A 256 -7.14 9.37 22.54
N LYS A 257 -6.32 8.69 21.73
CA LYS A 257 -4.91 8.33 22.03
C LYS A 257 -4.79 7.50 23.33
N ARG A 258 -5.69 6.56 23.55
CA ARG A 258 -5.67 5.61 24.66
C ARG A 258 -5.59 4.17 24.14
N PRO A 259 -5.18 3.21 24.97
CA PRO A 259 -5.30 1.78 24.61
C PRO A 259 -6.79 1.40 24.41
N PRO A 260 -7.10 0.54 23.41
CA PRO A 260 -8.45 0.00 23.23
C PRO A 260 -8.74 -1.10 24.27
N GLU A 261 -10.03 -1.25 24.62
CA GLU A 261 -10.54 -2.31 25.50
C GLU A 261 -11.49 -3.20 24.68
N PHE A 262 -10.93 -4.19 23.99
CA PHE A 262 -11.69 -5.08 23.12
C PHE A 262 -12.51 -6.10 23.91
N GLY A 263 -13.75 -6.34 23.44
CA GLY A 263 -14.71 -7.28 24.03
C GLY A 263 -14.89 -8.58 23.22
N GLY A 264 -14.30 -8.66 22.02
CA GLY A 264 -14.45 -9.80 21.11
C GLY A 264 -15.84 -9.86 20.44
N LYS A 265 -16.47 -8.72 20.20
CA LYS A 265 -17.86 -8.63 19.68
C LYS A 265 -17.99 -7.57 18.59
#